data_16825448f5db4b19f448913b2d0900ce
#
_entry.id   16825448f5db4b19f448913b2d0900ce
#
_cell.length_a   1.000
_cell.length_b   1.000
_cell.length_c   1.000
_cell.angle_alpha   90.00
_cell.angle_beta   90.00
_cell.angle_gamma   90.00
#
_symmetry.space_group_name_H-M   'P 1'
#
loop_
_entity.id
_entity.type
_entity.pdbx_description
1 polymer ?
#
loop_
_entity_poly.entity_id
_entity_poly.type
_entity_poly.pdbx_seq_one_letter_code
_entity_poly.pdbx_strand_id
1 'polypeptide(L)'
;MTWDKAVKWLSGLAGAVAGLMGRWNALLTVLACLMVIDYLTGVIVAWRGRSPNTQSGALSSKAGFDGLIKKFFIMLVVLVAALLDRVIGNAQSVFQTAAALYYIANESISILENTSLMGVPCPAFLRRALEALRENADKGEKTDR
;
A
#
# COMPACT_ATOMS: atom_id res chain seq x y z
N MET A 1 10.07 10.88 28.14
CA MET A 1 9.01 11.49 27.31
C MET A 1 7.66 10.99 27.82
N THR A 2 6.77 11.88 28.26
CA THR A 2 5.45 11.46 28.74
C THR A 2 4.58 10.99 27.57
N TRP A 3 3.68 10.03 27.81
CA TRP A 3 2.78 9.48 26.81
C TRP A 3 2.04 10.58 26.01
N ASP A 4 1.55 11.60 26.69
CA ASP A 4 0.85 12.74 26.08
C ASP A 4 1.73 13.53 25.09
N LYS A 5 3.01 13.69 25.38
CA LYS A 5 3.95 14.34 24.46
C LYS A 5 4.18 13.50 23.22
N ALA A 6 4.35 12.18 23.39
CA ALA A 6 4.50 11.27 22.25
C ALA A 6 3.27 11.29 21.32
N VAL A 7 2.06 11.26 21.88
CA VAL A 7 0.82 11.34 21.12
C VAL A 7 0.71 12.67 20.36
N LYS A 8 1.03 13.80 21.00
CA LYS A 8 1.02 15.13 20.33
C LYS A 8 2.03 15.21 19.18
N TRP A 9 3.25 14.69 19.37
CA TRP A 9 4.24 14.66 18.30
C TRP A 9 3.83 13.76 17.13
N LEU A 10 3.28 12.58 17.42
CA LEU A 10 2.77 11.66 16.39
C LEU A 10 1.58 12.27 15.64
N SER A 11 0.65 12.92 16.35
CA SER A 11 -0.50 13.60 15.73
C SER A 11 -0.05 14.77 14.85
N GLY A 12 0.93 15.56 15.31
CA GLY A 12 1.50 16.66 14.54
C GLY A 12 2.20 16.17 13.27
N LEU A 13 2.99 15.09 13.38
CA LEU A 13 3.65 14.48 12.23
C LEU A 13 2.63 13.91 11.23
N ALA A 14 1.62 13.17 11.71
CA ALA A 14 0.57 12.64 10.86
C ALA A 14 -0.21 13.76 10.14
N GLY A 15 -0.52 14.85 10.83
CA GLY A 15 -1.16 16.03 10.24
C GLY A 15 -0.28 16.72 9.19
N ALA A 16 1.03 16.82 9.43
CA ALA A 16 1.98 17.39 8.47
C ALA A 16 2.07 16.51 7.21
N VAL A 17 2.20 15.19 7.38
CA VAL A 17 2.22 14.25 6.26
C VAL A 17 0.92 14.30 5.45
N ALA A 18 -0.23 14.31 6.12
CA ALA A 18 -1.53 14.46 5.45
C ALA A 18 -1.63 15.78 4.68
N GLY A 19 -1.14 16.88 5.26
CA GLY A 19 -1.06 18.17 4.58
C GLY A 19 -0.13 18.18 3.36
N LEU A 20 1.00 17.48 3.44
CA LEU A 20 1.95 17.34 2.32
C LEU A 20 1.39 16.43 1.21
N MET A 21 0.61 15.40 1.54
CA MET A 21 -0.06 14.55 0.54
C MET A 21 -1.16 15.29 -0.25
N GLY A 22 -1.50 16.51 0.16
CA GLY A 22 -2.59 17.26 -0.46
C GLY A 22 -3.95 16.87 0.12
N ARG A 23 -5.00 16.97 -0.70
CA ARG A 23 -6.33 16.56 -0.25
C ARG A 23 -6.36 15.04 -0.14
N TRP A 24 -6.62 14.55 1.08
CA TRP A 24 -6.94 13.14 1.27
C TRP A 24 -8.20 12.81 0.48
N ASN A 25 -8.11 11.90 -0.46
CA ASN A 25 -9.18 11.54 -1.38
C ASN A 25 -9.58 10.06 -1.25
N ALA A 26 -10.63 9.66 -1.95
CA ALA A 26 -11.12 8.27 -1.94
C ALA A 26 -10.04 7.26 -2.36
N LEU A 27 -9.17 7.62 -3.30
CA LEU A 27 -8.09 6.76 -3.78
C LEU A 27 -7.08 6.41 -2.68
N LEU A 28 -6.65 7.41 -1.91
CA LEU A 28 -5.75 7.21 -0.78
C LEU A 28 -6.41 6.42 0.35
N THR A 29 -7.71 6.64 0.57
CA THR A 29 -8.50 5.86 1.53
C THR A 29 -8.54 4.39 1.12
N VAL A 30 -8.83 4.09 -0.15
CA VAL A 30 -8.83 2.73 -0.68
C VAL A 30 -7.45 2.08 -0.53
N LEU A 31 -6.37 2.78 -0.88
CA LEU A 31 -5.01 2.28 -0.70
C LEU A 31 -4.73 1.93 0.77
N ALA A 32 -5.03 2.83 1.70
CA ALA A 32 -4.82 2.61 3.13
C ALA A 32 -5.62 1.40 3.64
N CYS A 33 -6.89 1.26 3.24
CA CYS A 33 -7.71 0.12 3.59
C CYS A 33 -7.12 -1.20 3.06
N LEU A 34 -6.69 -1.24 1.79
CA LEU A 34 -6.09 -2.42 1.19
C LEU A 34 -4.77 -2.81 1.87
N MET A 35 -3.94 -1.83 2.24
CA MET A 35 -2.71 -2.09 2.99
C MET A 35 -2.98 -2.74 4.36
N VAL A 36 -4.03 -2.29 5.06
CA VAL A 36 -4.46 -2.90 6.33
C VAL A 36 -4.98 -4.32 6.10
N ILE A 37 -5.84 -4.52 5.11
CA ILE A 37 -6.42 -5.83 4.78
C ILE A 37 -5.33 -6.82 4.36
N ASP A 38 -4.38 -6.39 3.51
CA ASP A 38 -3.25 -7.22 3.10
C ASP A 38 -2.41 -7.65 4.30
N TYR A 39 -2.08 -6.71 5.19
CA TYR A 39 -1.34 -7.02 6.40
C TYR A 39 -2.07 -8.04 7.29
N LEU A 40 -3.36 -7.82 7.55
CA LEU A 40 -4.18 -8.72 8.37
C LEU A 40 -4.32 -10.11 7.74
N THR A 41 -4.57 -10.19 6.43
CA THR A 41 -4.67 -11.48 5.74
C THR A 41 -3.33 -12.22 5.73
N GLY A 42 -2.21 -11.50 5.57
CA GLY A 42 -0.86 -12.07 5.69
C GLY A 42 -0.58 -12.63 7.08
N VAL A 43 -0.97 -11.93 8.14
CA VAL A 43 -0.87 -12.41 9.54
C VAL A 43 -1.70 -13.67 9.75
N ILE A 44 -2.93 -13.72 9.22
CA ILE A 44 -3.81 -14.91 9.32
C ILE A 44 -3.18 -16.12 8.60
N VAL A 45 -2.62 -15.92 7.39
CA VAL A 45 -1.93 -16.96 6.63
C VAL A 45 -0.73 -17.50 7.41
N ALA A 46 0.06 -16.61 8.01
CA ALA A 46 1.21 -16.97 8.84
C ALA A 46 0.79 -17.72 10.12
N TRP A 47 -0.28 -17.27 10.76
CA TRP A 47 -0.83 -17.97 11.94
C TRP A 47 -1.30 -19.39 11.61
N ARG A 48 -1.77 -19.62 10.39
CA ARG A 48 -2.13 -20.95 9.88
C ARG A 48 -0.93 -21.77 9.39
N GLY A 49 0.28 -21.26 9.52
CA GLY A 49 1.50 -21.96 9.09
C GLY A 49 1.66 -22.09 7.57
N ARG A 50 1.03 -21.17 6.80
CA ARG A 50 1.01 -21.20 5.32
C ARG A 50 1.71 -20.00 4.68
N SER A 51 2.46 -19.21 5.47
CA SER A 51 3.13 -18.02 4.97
C SER A 51 4.30 -18.36 4.04
N PRO A 52 4.35 -17.81 2.82
CA PRO A 52 5.51 -17.94 1.95
C PRO A 52 6.70 -17.08 2.41
N ASN A 53 6.48 -16.14 3.33
CA ASN A 53 7.50 -15.19 3.80
C ASN A 53 8.36 -15.73 4.94
N THR A 54 8.11 -16.93 5.42
CA THR A 54 8.89 -17.61 6.45
C THR A 54 9.21 -19.04 6.04
N GLN A 55 10.40 -19.53 6.36
CA GLN A 55 10.83 -20.91 6.02
C GLN A 55 9.92 -21.97 6.66
N SER A 56 9.39 -21.71 7.84
CA SER A 56 8.47 -22.61 8.56
C SER A 56 7.00 -22.42 8.17
N GLY A 57 6.66 -21.42 7.36
CA GLY A 57 5.28 -20.99 7.10
C GLY A 57 4.60 -20.31 8.29
N ALA A 58 5.23 -20.32 9.47
CA ALA A 58 4.64 -19.86 10.72
C ALA A 58 4.79 -18.34 10.92
N LEU A 59 4.06 -17.81 11.88
CA LEU A 59 4.12 -16.42 12.30
C LEU A 59 5.52 -16.07 12.81
N SER A 60 6.07 -14.97 12.30
CA SER A 60 7.37 -14.42 12.70
C SER A 60 7.24 -12.93 12.95
N SER A 61 7.70 -12.47 14.12
CA SER A 61 7.71 -11.04 14.48
C SER A 61 8.55 -10.24 13.49
N LYS A 62 9.65 -10.80 12.99
CA LYS A 62 10.50 -10.17 11.98
C LYS A 62 9.73 -9.96 10.67
N ALA A 63 9.10 -11.02 10.14
CA ALA A 63 8.32 -10.93 8.90
C ALA A 63 7.14 -9.93 9.04
N GLY A 64 6.49 -9.91 10.19
CA GLY A 64 5.44 -8.93 10.50
C GLY A 64 5.97 -7.50 10.49
N PHE A 65 7.11 -7.26 11.12
CA PHE A 65 7.75 -5.94 11.15
C PHE A 65 8.22 -5.51 9.76
N ASP A 66 8.85 -6.40 8.99
CA ASP A 66 9.26 -6.14 7.61
C ASP A 66 8.05 -5.76 6.73
N GLY A 67 6.91 -6.41 6.93
CA GLY A 67 5.65 -6.06 6.27
C GLY A 67 5.17 -4.63 6.59
N LEU A 68 5.25 -4.20 7.85
CA LEU A 68 4.91 -2.83 8.24
C LEU A 68 5.89 -1.81 7.65
N ILE A 69 7.18 -2.10 7.67
CA ILE A 69 8.20 -1.24 7.05
C ILE A 69 7.92 -1.07 5.55
N LYS A 70 7.61 -2.16 4.84
CA LYS A 70 7.25 -2.09 3.42
C LYS A 70 6.06 -1.14 3.18
N LYS A 71 5.01 -1.22 4.00
CA LYS A 71 3.84 -0.35 3.88
C LYS A 71 4.15 1.12 4.17
N PHE A 72 5.03 1.37 5.13
CA PHE A 72 5.55 2.72 5.37
C PHE A 72 6.26 3.27 4.12
N PHE A 73 7.13 2.50 3.46
CA PHE A 73 7.80 2.92 2.22
C PHE A 73 6.83 3.13 1.06
N ILE A 74 5.77 2.34 0.94
CA ILE A 74 4.70 2.58 -0.05
C ILE A 74 4.12 3.99 0.14
N MET A 75 3.77 4.36 1.37
CA MET A 75 3.25 5.70 1.65
C MET A 75 4.26 6.81 1.36
N LEU A 76 5.56 6.56 1.58
CA LEU A 76 6.61 7.50 1.20
C LEU A 76 6.69 7.70 -0.32
N VAL A 77 6.57 6.64 -1.12
CA VAL A 77 6.57 6.77 -2.59
C VAL A 77 5.36 7.58 -3.06
N VAL A 78 4.18 7.32 -2.52
CA VAL A 78 2.97 8.09 -2.83
C VAL A 78 3.13 9.57 -2.41
N LEU A 79 3.77 9.83 -1.28
CA LEU A 79 4.09 11.20 -0.84
C LEU A 79 5.06 11.89 -1.81
N VAL A 80 6.13 11.22 -2.24
CA VAL A 80 7.07 11.76 -3.23
C VAL A 80 6.33 12.10 -4.53
N ALA A 81 5.45 11.23 -5.01
CA ALA A 81 4.63 11.49 -6.20
C ALA A 81 3.74 12.73 -6.01
N ALA A 82 3.11 12.89 -4.84
CA ALA A 82 2.32 14.08 -4.52
C ALA A 82 3.16 15.38 -4.48
N LEU A 83 4.38 15.30 -3.97
CA LEU A 83 5.31 16.44 -3.96
C LEU A 83 5.78 16.80 -5.37
N LEU A 84 6.02 15.82 -6.24
CA LEU A 84 6.33 16.06 -7.65
C LEU A 84 5.19 16.75 -8.38
N ASP A 85 3.94 16.31 -8.18
CA ASP A 85 2.75 16.98 -8.73
C ASP A 85 2.70 18.47 -8.33
N ARG A 86 3.05 18.80 -7.08
CA ARG A 86 3.10 20.18 -6.60
C ARG A 86 4.21 21.01 -7.26
N VAL A 87 5.42 20.44 -7.39
CA VAL A 87 6.57 21.12 -7.99
C VAL A 87 6.32 21.45 -9.46
N ILE A 88 5.66 20.53 -10.18
CA ILE A 88 5.33 20.70 -11.60
C ILE A 88 4.06 21.56 -11.81
N GLY A 89 3.33 21.86 -10.75
CA GLY A 89 2.07 22.59 -10.83
C GLY A 89 0.93 21.78 -11.42
N ASN A 90 0.98 20.45 -11.29
CA ASN A 90 -0.01 19.53 -11.83
C ASN A 90 -1.25 19.46 -10.93
N ALA A 91 -2.27 20.27 -11.24
CA ALA A 91 -3.52 20.33 -10.47
C ALA A 91 -4.30 19.00 -10.47
N GLN A 92 -4.03 18.10 -11.42
CA GLN A 92 -4.73 16.81 -11.56
C GLN A 92 -4.08 15.68 -10.75
N SER A 93 -2.95 15.93 -10.09
CA SER A 93 -2.24 14.95 -9.24
C SER A 93 -1.96 13.62 -9.98
N VAL A 94 -1.44 13.71 -11.20
CA VAL A 94 -1.24 12.55 -12.10
C VAL A 94 -0.25 11.54 -11.52
N PHE A 95 0.89 12.02 -10.97
CA PHE A 95 1.91 11.14 -10.39
C PHE A 95 1.41 10.46 -9.13
N GLN A 96 0.74 11.20 -8.24
CA GLN A 96 0.14 10.64 -7.04
C GLN A 96 -0.93 9.58 -7.38
N THR A 97 -1.76 9.87 -8.39
CA THR A 97 -2.81 8.96 -8.86
C THR A 97 -2.21 7.68 -9.44
N ALA A 98 -1.20 7.79 -10.31
CA ALA A 98 -0.53 6.64 -10.91
C ALA A 98 0.15 5.76 -9.84
N ALA A 99 0.89 6.37 -8.90
CA ALA A 99 1.52 5.65 -7.80
C ALA A 99 0.49 4.94 -6.92
N ALA A 100 -0.60 5.62 -6.55
CA ALA A 100 -1.65 5.03 -5.73
C ALA A 100 -2.35 3.87 -6.45
N LEU A 101 -2.69 3.98 -7.73
CA LEU A 101 -3.29 2.90 -8.53
C LEU A 101 -2.37 1.70 -8.67
N TYR A 102 -1.07 1.92 -8.88
CA TYR A 102 -0.08 0.85 -8.91
C TYR A 102 -0.09 0.05 -7.60
N TYR A 103 -0.03 0.74 -6.45
CA TYR A 103 -0.03 0.06 -5.15
C TYR A 103 -1.38 -0.53 -4.77
N ILE A 104 -2.50 0.09 -5.16
CA ILE A 104 -3.85 -0.49 -5.01
C ILE A 104 -3.91 -1.85 -5.72
N ALA A 105 -3.44 -1.93 -6.98
CA ALA A 105 -3.40 -3.18 -7.72
C ALA A 105 -2.49 -4.20 -7.04
N ASN A 106 -1.29 -3.79 -6.61
CA ASN A 106 -0.32 -4.66 -5.96
C ASN A 106 -0.83 -5.22 -4.61
N GLU A 107 -1.39 -4.38 -3.75
CA GLU A 107 -1.98 -4.81 -2.46
C GLU A 107 -3.19 -5.74 -2.69
N SER A 108 -4.03 -5.43 -3.71
CA SER A 108 -5.16 -6.29 -4.07
C SER A 108 -4.71 -7.67 -4.55
N ILE A 109 -3.67 -7.74 -5.38
CA ILE A 109 -3.09 -9.02 -5.83
C ILE A 109 -2.57 -9.82 -4.62
N SER A 110 -1.87 -9.17 -3.71
CA SER A 110 -1.36 -9.80 -2.49
C SER A 110 -2.48 -10.37 -1.61
N ILE A 111 -3.59 -9.63 -1.45
CA ILE A 111 -4.78 -10.10 -0.73
C ILE A 111 -5.37 -11.35 -1.41
N LEU A 112 -5.46 -11.36 -2.75
CA LEU A 112 -5.96 -12.51 -3.49
C LEU A 112 -5.03 -13.73 -3.36
N GLU A 113 -3.73 -13.52 -3.30
CA GLU A 113 -2.75 -14.57 -3.03
C GLU A 113 -2.91 -15.12 -1.62
N ASN A 114 -3.06 -14.26 -0.62
CA ASN A 114 -3.32 -14.66 0.76
C ASN A 114 -4.62 -15.48 0.88
N THR A 115 -5.71 -15.06 0.20
CA THR A 115 -6.98 -15.80 0.19
C THR A 115 -6.84 -17.16 -0.50
N SER A 116 -6.05 -17.24 -1.58
CA SER A 116 -5.77 -18.50 -2.28
C SER A 116 -5.00 -19.48 -1.38
N LEU A 117 -4.04 -19.00 -0.59
CA LEU A 117 -3.32 -19.82 0.40
C LEU A 117 -4.26 -20.35 1.49
N MET A 118 -5.38 -19.69 1.75
CA MET A 118 -6.42 -20.14 2.67
C MET A 118 -7.44 -21.09 2.03
N GLY A 119 -7.27 -21.41 0.74
CA GLY A 119 -8.13 -22.34 0.01
C GLY A 119 -9.33 -21.69 -0.68
N VAL A 120 -9.39 -20.35 -0.70
CA VAL A 120 -10.43 -19.62 -1.45
C VAL A 120 -9.91 -19.37 -2.87
N PRO A 121 -10.58 -19.89 -3.92
CA PRO A 121 -10.12 -19.73 -5.28
C PRO A 121 -10.20 -18.25 -5.73
N CYS A 122 -9.11 -17.77 -6.33
CA CYS A 122 -9.08 -16.42 -6.90
C CYS A 122 -9.68 -16.46 -8.33
N PRO A 123 -10.70 -15.63 -8.62
CA PRO A 123 -11.24 -15.52 -9.99
C PRO A 123 -10.17 -14.99 -10.96
N ALA A 124 -9.90 -15.75 -12.02
CA ALA A 124 -8.83 -15.43 -12.96
C ALA A 124 -9.03 -14.09 -13.69
N PHE A 125 -10.29 -13.70 -13.93
CA PHE A 125 -10.59 -12.40 -14.54
C PHE A 125 -10.19 -11.23 -13.64
N LEU A 126 -10.41 -11.35 -12.33
CA LEU A 126 -10.07 -10.30 -11.36
C LEU A 126 -8.55 -10.15 -11.25
N ARG A 127 -7.80 -11.23 -11.17
CA ARG A 127 -6.33 -11.20 -11.19
C ARG A 127 -5.81 -10.50 -12.45
N ARG A 128 -6.28 -10.88 -13.63
CA ARG A 128 -5.88 -10.25 -14.90
C ARG A 128 -6.20 -8.76 -14.95
N ALA A 129 -7.37 -8.36 -14.45
CA ALA A 129 -7.75 -6.94 -14.39
C ALA A 129 -6.79 -6.13 -13.49
N LEU A 130 -6.41 -6.66 -12.34
CA LEU A 130 -5.47 -6.00 -11.42
C LEU A 130 -4.05 -5.95 -11.97
N GLU A 131 -3.59 -7.01 -12.64
CA GLU A 131 -2.29 -7.03 -13.32
C GLU A 131 -2.23 -5.99 -14.44
N ALA A 132 -3.29 -5.89 -15.25
CA ALA A 132 -3.40 -4.87 -16.29
C ALA A 132 -3.43 -3.44 -15.70
N LEU A 133 -4.14 -3.23 -14.59
CA LEU A 133 -4.16 -1.94 -13.90
C LEU A 133 -2.76 -1.55 -13.40
N ARG A 134 -2.04 -2.48 -12.81
CA ARG A 134 -0.67 -2.27 -12.34
C ARG A 134 0.28 -1.91 -13.47
N GLU A 135 0.24 -2.66 -14.58
CA GLU A 135 1.07 -2.39 -15.75
C GLU A 135 0.76 -1.05 -16.40
N ASN A 136 -0.51 -0.67 -16.50
CA ASN A 136 -0.91 0.60 -17.06
C ASN A 136 -0.48 1.78 -16.19
N ALA A 137 -0.57 1.64 -14.87
CA ALA A 137 -0.09 2.64 -13.93
C ALA A 137 1.44 2.82 -14.04
N ASP A 138 2.21 1.73 -14.22
CA ASP A 138 3.66 1.77 -14.40
C ASP A 138 4.07 2.36 -15.77
N LYS A 139 3.29 2.08 -16.82
CA LYS A 139 3.55 2.59 -18.19
C LYS A 139 3.12 4.04 -18.38
N GLY A 140 2.14 4.53 -17.65
CA GLY A 140 1.64 5.92 -17.75
C GLY A 140 2.74 6.96 -17.52
N GLU A 141 3.82 6.59 -16.85
CA GLU A 141 5.00 7.42 -16.66
C GLU A 141 5.92 7.48 -17.90
N LYS A 142 5.79 6.56 -18.86
CA LYS A 142 6.70 6.46 -20.04
C LYS A 142 6.21 7.19 -21.28
N THR A 143 4.98 7.72 -21.28
CA THR A 143 4.38 8.27 -22.53
C THR A 143 4.63 9.76 -22.71
N ASP A 144 5.16 10.47 -21.70
CA ASP A 144 5.42 11.92 -21.76
C ASP A 144 6.92 12.28 -21.86
N ARG A 145 7.74 11.44 -22.49
CA ARG A 145 9.15 11.77 -22.80
C ARG A 145 9.43 11.80 -24.28
#